data_cd561133c4016d39f0cd65f1a84e268f
#
_entry.id   cd561133c4016d39f0cd65f1a84e268f
#
_cell.length_a   1.000
_cell.length_b   1.000
_cell.length_c   1.000
_cell.angle_alpha   90.00
_cell.angle_beta   90.00
_cell.angle_gamma   90.00
#
_symmetry.space_group_name_H-M   'P 1'
#
loop_
_entity.id
_entity.type
_entity.pdbx_description
1 polymer ?
#
loop_
_entity_poly.entity_id
_entity_poly.type
_entity_poly.pdbx_seq_one_letter_code
_entity_poly.pdbx_strand_id
1 'polypeptide(L)'
;MGTMVQSYNLSENDFRGERFKDHANDLKGNNEVLSLTRPDVISAIHRSYLEAGADIIETNTFSANSISQEDYSLENVVYDLNKISAEIAKSEAKNFTDFPRFVAGAIGPTNRTASLSPDVNNPGYRNVNFDMLKESYAEQVRGLYDGGVDIFLIETVFDTLNCKAALFAVSDLLDSEKVDIPVMISGTITDASGRTLSGQTVEAFLHSISHVKPIAIGLNCALGVSQMRPWLSDLSKASSTYVFAFPNAGLPNEFGEYDQTAIQMAKEIREFAKDGLVNLVGGCCGTTPKHIKAISDHVKNITPRKIPNIPNYTNLSGLEPLTIRPESNFVNIGERTNVTGSSIFRKLIKNENYEKALSVA
;
A
#
# COMPACT_ATOMS: atom_id res chain seq x y z
N MET A 1 13.21 -0.20 -1.79
CA MET A 1 13.98 1.06 -1.78
C MET A 1 14.78 1.21 -0.47
N GLY A 2 14.17 1.35 0.71
CA GLY A 2 14.86 1.66 1.98
C GLY A 2 16.04 0.76 2.35
N THR A 3 15.91 -0.57 2.18
CA THR A 3 17.01 -1.53 2.42
C THR A 3 18.27 -1.17 1.62
N MET A 4 18.12 -0.74 0.38
CA MET A 4 19.26 -0.36 -0.46
C MET A 4 19.82 1.01 -0.07
N VAL A 5 18.97 1.99 0.26
CA VAL A 5 19.43 3.32 0.73
C VAL A 5 20.31 3.16 1.96
N GLN A 6 19.95 2.31 2.91
CA GLN A 6 20.74 2.04 4.12
C GLN A 6 22.16 1.57 3.79
N SER A 7 22.35 0.80 2.72
CA SER A 7 23.67 0.27 2.33
C SER A 7 24.65 1.36 1.84
N TYR A 8 24.15 2.54 1.46
CA TYR A 8 25.00 3.68 1.05
C TYR A 8 25.58 4.47 2.21
N ASN A 9 25.13 4.24 3.46
CA ASN A 9 25.59 4.94 4.66
C ASN A 9 25.61 6.47 4.50
N LEU A 10 24.52 7.03 3.94
CA LEU A 10 24.41 8.45 3.65
C LEU A 10 24.43 9.30 4.93
N SER A 11 25.08 10.45 4.86
CA SER A 11 25.18 11.44 5.94
C SER A 11 24.01 12.44 5.86
N GLU A 12 23.80 13.22 6.93
CA GLU A 12 22.83 14.31 6.93
C GLU A 12 23.05 15.28 5.75
N ASN A 13 24.30 15.57 5.40
CA ASN A 13 24.61 16.42 4.24
C ASN A 13 24.12 15.83 2.91
N ASP A 14 24.12 14.51 2.76
CA ASP A 14 23.55 13.86 1.58
C ASP A 14 22.04 14.03 1.51
N PHE A 15 21.34 13.91 2.65
CA PHE A 15 19.91 14.14 2.73
C PHE A 15 19.52 15.60 2.49
N ARG A 16 20.34 16.56 2.94
CA ARG A 16 20.10 17.99 2.67
C ARG A 16 20.43 18.40 1.24
N GLY A 17 21.51 17.89 0.70
CA GLY A 17 22.08 18.38 -0.56
C GLY A 17 22.19 19.90 -0.60
N GLU A 18 22.26 20.50 -1.78
CA GLU A 18 22.27 21.95 -1.92
C GLU A 18 20.88 22.58 -1.72
N ARG A 19 19.80 21.83 -2.05
CA ARG A 19 18.41 22.34 -2.01
C ARG A 19 17.95 22.66 -0.59
N PHE A 20 18.38 21.89 0.39
CA PHE A 20 17.94 21.98 1.79
C PHE A 20 19.08 22.25 2.76
N LYS A 21 20.20 22.82 2.30
CA LYS A 21 21.39 23.05 3.15
C LYS A 21 21.09 23.88 4.40
N ASP A 22 20.18 24.85 4.30
CA ASP A 22 19.80 25.76 5.37
C ASP A 22 18.46 25.32 6.05
N HIS A 23 18.00 24.10 5.80
CA HIS A 23 16.76 23.60 6.40
C HIS A 23 16.89 23.45 7.91
N ALA A 24 15.84 23.81 8.66
CA ALA A 24 15.92 23.87 10.13
C ALA A 24 15.98 22.49 10.79
N ASN A 25 15.28 21.50 10.23
CA ASN A 25 15.18 20.15 10.78
C ASN A 25 16.21 19.22 10.16
N ASP A 26 16.61 18.17 10.89
CA ASP A 26 17.40 17.08 10.32
C ASP A 26 16.54 16.28 9.34
N LEU A 27 17.14 15.94 8.19
CA LEU A 27 16.47 15.22 7.10
C LEU A 27 16.89 13.76 7.01
N LYS A 28 17.94 13.36 7.75
CA LYS A 28 18.38 11.96 7.77
C LYS A 28 17.27 11.05 8.28
N GLY A 29 16.92 10.05 7.45
CA GLY A 29 15.79 9.16 7.71
C GLY A 29 14.61 9.39 6.77
N ASN A 30 14.49 10.58 6.16
CA ASN A 30 13.54 10.85 5.09
C ASN A 30 14.12 10.35 3.76
N ASN A 31 13.88 9.09 3.44
CA ASN A 31 14.43 8.49 2.22
C ASN A 31 13.87 9.13 0.94
N GLU A 32 12.66 9.65 1.00
CA GLU A 32 11.97 10.25 -0.14
C GLU A 32 12.70 11.50 -0.66
N VAL A 33 13.27 12.30 0.26
CA VAL A 33 14.00 13.52 -0.10
C VAL A 33 15.23 13.25 -0.98
N LEU A 34 15.78 12.03 -0.92
CA LEU A 34 16.93 11.63 -1.73
C LEU A 34 16.63 11.66 -3.25
N SER A 35 15.38 11.58 -3.65
CA SER A 35 15.00 11.80 -5.04
C SER A 35 15.30 13.22 -5.52
N LEU A 36 15.33 14.20 -4.62
CA LEU A 36 15.67 15.60 -4.90
C LEU A 36 17.15 15.92 -4.66
N THR A 37 17.77 15.26 -3.68
CA THR A 37 19.12 15.61 -3.22
C THR A 37 20.21 14.66 -3.72
N ARG A 38 19.87 13.38 -3.91
CA ARG A 38 20.76 12.33 -4.41
C ARG A 38 20.08 11.45 -5.47
N PRO A 39 19.57 12.06 -6.57
CA PRO A 39 18.94 11.32 -7.66
C PRO A 39 19.86 10.25 -8.28
N ASP A 40 21.17 10.44 -8.20
CA ASP A 40 22.19 9.48 -8.60
C ASP A 40 22.07 8.15 -7.84
N VAL A 41 21.86 8.21 -6.53
CA VAL A 41 21.70 7.03 -5.67
C VAL A 41 20.38 6.32 -5.99
N ILE A 42 19.28 7.05 -6.09
CA ILE A 42 17.96 6.47 -6.39
C ILE A 42 17.96 5.82 -7.77
N SER A 43 18.52 6.49 -8.77
CA SER A 43 18.70 5.96 -10.12
C SER A 43 19.51 4.64 -10.12
N ALA A 44 20.66 4.62 -9.43
CA ALA A 44 21.50 3.42 -9.31
C ALA A 44 20.75 2.25 -8.65
N ILE A 45 19.94 2.52 -7.63
CA ILE A 45 19.11 1.50 -6.97
C ILE A 45 18.07 0.94 -7.96
N HIS A 46 17.32 1.77 -8.66
CA HIS A 46 16.36 1.31 -9.67
C HIS A 46 17.02 0.44 -10.73
N ARG A 47 18.16 0.90 -11.28
CA ARG A 47 18.93 0.15 -12.26
C ARG A 47 19.31 -1.23 -11.74
N SER A 48 19.79 -1.33 -10.50
CA SER A 48 20.23 -2.60 -9.92
C SER A 48 19.08 -3.63 -9.80
N TYR A 49 17.85 -3.18 -9.53
CA TYR A 49 16.68 -4.06 -9.52
C TYR A 49 16.24 -4.47 -10.93
N LEU A 50 16.30 -3.56 -11.90
CA LEU A 50 16.01 -3.86 -13.30
C LEU A 50 17.01 -4.86 -13.88
N GLU A 51 18.31 -4.70 -13.60
CA GLU A 51 19.37 -5.64 -13.96
C GLU A 51 19.17 -7.02 -13.30
N ALA A 52 18.59 -7.05 -12.11
CA ALA A 52 18.21 -8.30 -11.43
C ALA A 52 16.99 -8.98 -12.06
N GLY A 53 16.33 -8.36 -13.02
CA GLY A 53 15.18 -8.91 -13.75
C GLY A 53 13.82 -8.53 -13.18
N ALA A 54 13.72 -7.41 -12.47
CA ALA A 54 12.41 -6.89 -12.06
C ALA A 54 11.63 -6.39 -13.27
N ASP A 55 10.37 -6.82 -13.42
CA ASP A 55 9.44 -6.35 -14.45
C ASP A 55 8.75 -5.04 -14.03
N ILE A 56 8.54 -4.86 -12.72
CA ILE A 56 7.94 -3.68 -12.11
C ILE A 56 8.89 -3.15 -11.05
N ILE A 57 9.17 -1.84 -11.06
CA ILE A 57 9.90 -1.15 -10.00
C ILE A 57 8.98 -0.12 -9.34
N GLU A 58 9.17 0.11 -8.04
CA GLU A 58 8.40 1.06 -7.25
C GLU A 58 9.15 2.37 -7.11
N THR A 59 8.44 3.50 -7.19
CA THR A 59 9.02 4.83 -6.95
C THR A 59 9.50 4.99 -5.50
N ASN A 60 10.39 5.94 -5.25
CA ASN A 60 10.87 6.27 -3.90
C ASN A 60 9.91 7.26 -3.22
N THR A 61 8.65 6.85 -3.01
CA THR A 61 7.57 7.75 -2.57
C THR A 61 6.67 7.16 -1.48
N PHE A 62 7.13 6.15 -0.76
CA PHE A 62 6.36 5.44 0.26
C PHE A 62 5.69 6.38 1.27
N SER A 63 6.44 7.34 1.83
CA SER A 63 5.96 8.34 2.78
C SER A 63 5.89 9.76 2.19
N ALA A 64 5.85 9.89 0.85
CA ALA A 64 5.86 11.18 0.17
C ALA A 64 4.46 11.83 0.13
N ASN A 65 3.76 11.86 1.26
CA ASN A 65 2.49 12.56 1.46
C ASN A 65 2.67 13.70 2.48
N SER A 66 1.85 14.74 2.41
CA SER A 66 2.04 15.95 3.22
C SER A 66 1.96 15.68 4.73
N ILE A 67 1.11 14.74 5.17
CA ILE A 67 0.96 14.36 6.58
C ILE A 67 2.25 13.72 7.12
N SER A 68 2.90 12.85 6.36
CA SER A 68 4.17 12.23 6.78
C SER A 68 5.34 13.19 6.64
N GLN A 69 5.34 14.06 5.64
CA GLN A 69 6.41 15.02 5.40
C GLN A 69 6.36 16.22 6.37
N GLU A 70 5.24 16.43 7.07
CA GLU A 70 5.12 17.43 8.14
C GLU A 70 6.15 17.20 9.26
N ASP A 71 6.50 15.94 9.58
CA ASP A 71 7.50 15.60 10.59
C ASP A 71 8.90 16.17 10.26
N TYR A 72 9.15 16.44 8.98
CA TYR A 72 10.38 17.04 8.46
C TYR A 72 10.20 18.49 8.02
N SER A 73 9.00 19.09 8.16
CA SER A 73 8.64 20.41 7.60
C SER A 73 8.90 20.50 6.09
N LEU A 74 8.56 19.44 5.37
CA LEU A 74 8.73 19.29 3.93
C LEU A 74 7.40 19.06 3.18
N GLU A 75 6.26 19.37 3.81
CA GLU A 75 4.93 19.25 3.20
C GLU A 75 4.79 20.05 1.91
N ASN A 76 5.52 21.15 1.77
CA ASN A 76 5.47 22.03 0.60
C ASN A 76 6.23 21.52 -0.64
N VAL A 77 6.94 20.40 -0.55
CA VAL A 77 7.67 19.80 -1.67
C VAL A 77 7.12 18.43 -2.09
N VAL A 78 5.99 18.02 -1.53
CA VAL A 78 5.37 16.70 -1.76
C VAL A 78 5.11 16.45 -3.24
N TYR A 79 4.59 17.41 -3.98
CA TYR A 79 4.39 17.29 -5.42
C TYR A 79 5.71 16.99 -6.16
N ASP A 80 6.76 17.77 -5.88
CA ASP A 80 8.09 17.59 -6.49
C ASP A 80 8.70 16.22 -6.14
N LEU A 81 8.59 15.79 -4.85
CA LEU A 81 9.07 14.49 -4.39
C LEU A 81 8.50 13.36 -5.24
N ASN A 82 7.18 13.38 -5.43
CA ASN A 82 6.48 12.33 -6.16
C ASN A 82 6.79 12.36 -7.65
N LYS A 83 6.71 13.54 -8.28
CA LYS A 83 6.97 13.71 -9.70
C LYS A 83 8.38 13.30 -10.07
N ILE A 84 9.38 13.85 -9.38
CA ILE A 84 10.79 13.58 -9.69
C ILE A 84 11.15 12.11 -9.41
N SER A 85 10.62 11.52 -8.32
CA SER A 85 10.80 10.08 -8.06
C SER A 85 10.26 9.21 -9.20
N ALA A 86 9.09 9.54 -9.72
CA ALA A 86 8.49 8.83 -10.85
C ALA A 86 9.33 9.04 -12.14
N GLU A 87 9.76 10.26 -12.44
CA GLU A 87 10.61 10.57 -13.60
C GLU A 87 11.94 9.80 -13.56
N ILE A 88 12.60 9.71 -12.40
CA ILE A 88 13.82 8.91 -12.20
C ILE A 88 13.56 7.44 -12.52
N ALA A 89 12.52 6.85 -11.93
CA ALA A 89 12.17 5.45 -12.16
C ALA A 89 11.82 5.19 -13.66
N LYS A 90 11.04 6.07 -14.28
CA LYS A 90 10.70 5.98 -15.72
C LYS A 90 11.93 6.10 -16.61
N SER A 91 12.87 6.98 -16.27
CA SER A 91 14.12 7.13 -17.01
C SER A 91 14.95 5.85 -16.99
N GLU A 92 15.08 5.22 -15.82
CA GLU A 92 15.81 3.95 -15.71
C GLU A 92 15.09 2.81 -16.42
N ALA A 93 13.77 2.69 -16.27
CA ALA A 93 12.99 1.65 -16.94
C ALA A 93 13.10 1.69 -18.47
N LYS A 94 13.17 2.87 -19.06
CA LYS A 94 13.33 3.07 -20.52
C LYS A 94 14.65 2.55 -21.08
N ASN A 95 15.68 2.38 -20.25
CA ASN A 95 16.97 1.85 -20.69
C ASN A 95 16.95 0.32 -20.92
N PHE A 96 15.88 -0.37 -20.48
CA PHE A 96 15.70 -1.80 -20.65
C PHE A 96 14.67 -2.07 -21.74
N THR A 97 15.14 -2.57 -22.89
CA THR A 97 14.31 -2.77 -24.10
C THR A 97 14.08 -4.24 -24.44
N ASP A 98 14.65 -5.15 -23.68
CA ASP A 98 14.51 -6.60 -23.84
C ASP A 98 13.07 -7.08 -23.52
N PHE A 99 12.47 -6.52 -22.47
CA PHE A 99 11.07 -6.70 -22.06
C PHE A 99 10.47 -5.38 -21.60
N PRO A 100 9.14 -5.23 -21.66
CA PRO A 100 8.48 -4.07 -21.05
C PRO A 100 8.79 -4.01 -19.55
N ARG A 101 9.17 -2.81 -19.07
CA ARG A 101 9.34 -2.51 -17.65
C ARG A 101 8.34 -1.46 -17.23
N PHE A 102 7.70 -1.67 -16.10
CA PHE A 102 6.67 -0.79 -15.57
C PHE A 102 7.13 -0.10 -14.31
N VAL A 103 6.60 1.08 -14.07
CA VAL A 103 6.84 1.86 -12.86
C VAL A 103 5.56 1.97 -12.06
N ALA A 104 5.57 1.44 -10.87
CA ALA A 104 4.49 1.57 -9.90
C ALA A 104 4.76 2.78 -9.01
N GLY A 105 3.84 3.74 -9.00
CA GLY A 105 3.83 4.86 -8.08
C GLY A 105 3.44 4.38 -6.68
N ALA A 106 4.40 4.28 -5.77
CA ALA A 106 4.20 3.80 -4.42
C ALA A 106 3.47 4.84 -3.57
N ILE A 107 2.36 4.43 -2.97
CA ILE A 107 1.52 5.23 -2.07
C ILE A 107 1.39 4.43 -0.77
N GLY A 108 2.26 4.72 0.19
CA GLY A 108 2.25 4.08 1.49
C GLY A 108 1.27 4.71 2.47
N PRO A 109 1.15 4.14 3.68
CA PRO A 109 0.32 4.72 4.73
C PRO A 109 0.91 6.03 5.24
N THR A 110 0.04 6.88 5.80
CA THR A 110 0.51 8.01 6.60
C THR A 110 0.97 7.52 7.99
N ASN A 111 1.79 8.31 8.67
CA ASN A 111 2.21 8.09 10.06
C ASN A 111 1.07 8.32 11.09
N ARG A 112 -0.13 8.70 10.63
CA ARG A 112 -1.35 8.92 11.42
C ARG A 112 -2.48 8.07 10.86
N THR A 113 -3.34 7.55 11.74
CA THR A 113 -4.47 6.69 11.37
C THR A 113 -5.81 7.35 11.66
N ALA A 114 -6.79 7.13 10.79
CA ALA A 114 -8.15 7.62 10.98
C ALA A 114 -9.04 6.65 11.77
N SER A 115 -8.66 5.37 11.86
CA SER A 115 -9.46 4.34 12.56
C SER A 115 -9.07 4.16 14.02
N LEU A 116 -7.84 4.50 14.40
CA LEU A 116 -7.31 4.28 15.74
C LEU A 116 -7.03 5.60 16.45
N SER A 117 -7.28 5.64 17.76
CA SER A 117 -6.89 6.78 18.58
C SER A 117 -5.40 6.68 18.93
N PRO A 118 -4.62 7.77 18.80
CA PRO A 118 -3.27 7.84 19.34
C PRO A 118 -3.26 8.02 20.88
N ASP A 119 -4.41 8.34 21.49
CA ASP A 119 -4.57 8.54 22.93
C ASP A 119 -5.41 7.39 23.52
N VAL A 120 -4.77 6.54 24.31
CA VAL A 120 -5.41 5.39 24.98
C VAL A 120 -6.54 5.83 25.93
N ASN A 121 -6.43 7.02 26.54
CA ASN A 121 -7.43 7.54 27.47
C ASN A 121 -8.60 8.24 26.77
N ASN A 122 -8.46 8.51 25.46
CA ASN A 122 -9.50 9.12 24.63
C ASN A 122 -9.72 8.31 23.35
N PRO A 123 -10.40 7.17 23.41
CA PRO A 123 -10.53 6.25 22.27
C PRO A 123 -11.31 6.83 21.10
N GLY A 124 -12.08 7.90 21.31
CA GLY A 124 -12.80 8.62 20.25
C GLY A 124 -11.96 9.65 19.51
N TYR A 125 -10.80 10.03 20.04
CA TYR A 125 -9.95 11.05 19.42
C TYR A 125 -9.29 10.54 18.14
N ARG A 126 -9.22 11.42 17.14
CA ARG A 126 -8.47 11.21 15.89
C ARG A 126 -7.69 12.49 15.59
N ASN A 127 -6.43 12.35 15.25
CA ASN A 127 -5.60 13.48 14.83
C ASN A 127 -5.63 13.74 13.31
N VAL A 128 -6.29 12.87 12.56
CA VAL A 128 -6.60 13.06 11.14
C VAL A 128 -8.01 12.56 10.84
N ASN A 129 -8.65 13.15 9.86
CA ASN A 129 -9.92 12.69 9.32
C ASN A 129 -9.79 12.29 7.85
N PHE A 130 -10.87 11.79 7.25
CA PHE A 130 -10.88 11.31 5.88
C PHE A 130 -10.51 12.40 4.87
N ASP A 131 -11.03 13.62 5.02
CA ASP A 131 -10.77 14.70 4.07
C ASP A 131 -9.31 15.15 4.11
N MET A 132 -8.71 15.28 5.29
CA MET A 132 -7.28 15.59 5.44
C MET A 132 -6.40 14.52 4.76
N LEU A 133 -6.73 13.24 4.95
CA LEU A 133 -6.03 12.14 4.30
C LEU A 133 -6.19 12.20 2.78
N LYS A 134 -7.41 12.42 2.29
CA LYS A 134 -7.71 12.53 0.87
C LYS A 134 -6.92 13.67 0.21
N GLU A 135 -6.90 14.84 0.82
CA GLU A 135 -6.14 16.00 0.32
C GLU A 135 -4.64 15.70 0.26
N SER A 136 -4.09 15.10 1.32
CA SER A 136 -2.68 14.71 1.38
C SER A 136 -2.31 13.70 0.29
N TYR A 137 -3.15 12.67 0.07
CA TYR A 137 -2.93 11.70 -0.99
C TYR A 137 -3.18 12.28 -2.39
N ALA A 138 -4.08 13.25 -2.56
CA ALA A 138 -4.36 13.86 -3.86
C ALA A 138 -3.12 14.57 -4.44
N GLU A 139 -2.34 15.26 -3.61
CA GLU A 139 -1.09 15.89 -4.03
C GLU A 139 -0.04 14.83 -4.42
N GLN A 140 0.11 13.76 -3.63
CA GLN A 140 0.98 12.65 -3.94
C GLN A 140 0.63 12.00 -5.27
N VAL A 141 -0.64 11.65 -5.46
CA VAL A 141 -1.18 11.01 -6.67
C VAL A 141 -0.98 11.91 -7.90
N ARG A 142 -1.20 13.22 -7.78
CA ARG A 142 -0.95 14.19 -8.85
C ARG A 142 0.52 14.19 -9.28
N GLY A 143 1.45 14.27 -8.33
CA GLY A 143 2.88 14.23 -8.64
C GLY A 143 3.30 12.93 -9.33
N LEU A 144 2.82 11.78 -8.85
CA LEU A 144 3.08 10.47 -9.47
C LEU A 144 2.54 10.39 -10.90
N TYR A 145 1.31 10.86 -11.14
CA TYR A 145 0.69 10.90 -12.45
C TYR A 145 1.50 11.77 -13.43
N ASP A 146 1.82 13.01 -13.03
CA ASP A 146 2.57 13.95 -13.88
C ASP A 146 4.02 13.46 -14.13
N GLY A 147 4.58 12.65 -13.22
CA GLY A 147 5.85 11.95 -13.40
C GLY A 147 5.78 10.70 -14.30
N GLY A 148 4.56 10.30 -14.70
CA GLY A 148 4.32 9.30 -15.75
C GLY A 148 4.39 7.86 -15.26
N VAL A 149 3.92 7.55 -14.06
CA VAL A 149 3.80 6.16 -13.55
C VAL A 149 2.85 5.32 -14.43
N ASP A 150 3.09 4.02 -14.49
CA ASP A 150 2.26 3.08 -15.25
C ASP A 150 1.18 2.45 -14.38
N ILE A 151 1.37 2.42 -13.08
CA ILE A 151 0.51 1.76 -12.09
C ILE A 151 0.48 2.63 -10.83
N PHE A 152 -0.66 2.75 -10.16
CA PHE A 152 -0.72 3.23 -8.77
C PHE A 152 -0.69 2.03 -7.84
N LEU A 153 0.27 2.00 -6.91
CA LEU A 153 0.40 0.95 -5.89
C LEU A 153 0.12 1.53 -4.51
N ILE A 154 -1.07 1.25 -3.98
CA ILE A 154 -1.38 1.55 -2.58
C ILE A 154 -0.91 0.37 -1.74
N GLU A 155 0.14 0.58 -0.96
CA GLU A 155 0.85 -0.50 -0.28
C GLU A 155 0.85 -0.38 1.24
N THR A 156 1.14 -1.50 1.91
CA THR A 156 1.32 -1.58 3.36
C THR A 156 0.07 -1.10 4.11
N VAL A 157 -1.10 -1.45 3.60
CA VAL A 157 -2.37 -1.04 4.19
C VAL A 157 -2.61 -1.79 5.49
N PHE A 158 -2.52 -1.10 6.60
CA PHE A 158 -2.86 -1.59 7.93
C PHE A 158 -4.10 -0.89 8.54
N ASP A 159 -4.53 0.23 7.95
CA ASP A 159 -5.78 0.95 8.24
C ASP A 159 -6.59 1.12 6.94
N THR A 160 -7.73 0.45 6.86
CA THR A 160 -8.54 0.43 5.64
C THR A 160 -9.22 1.78 5.38
N LEU A 161 -9.47 2.60 6.40
CA LEU A 161 -10.02 3.95 6.20
C LEU A 161 -9.00 4.88 5.55
N ASN A 162 -7.73 4.81 5.96
CA ASN A 162 -6.63 5.51 5.29
C ASN A 162 -6.51 5.05 3.82
N CYS A 163 -6.56 3.73 3.58
CA CYS A 163 -6.55 3.18 2.23
C CYS A 163 -7.70 3.74 1.37
N LYS A 164 -8.91 3.81 1.91
CA LYS A 164 -10.06 4.37 1.17
C LYS A 164 -9.88 5.83 0.82
N ALA A 165 -9.23 6.62 1.67
CA ALA A 165 -8.89 8.01 1.34
C ALA A 165 -7.89 8.09 0.17
N ALA A 166 -6.86 7.23 0.14
CA ALA A 166 -5.93 7.13 -0.97
C ALA A 166 -6.62 6.66 -2.27
N LEU A 167 -7.48 5.63 -2.17
CA LEU A 167 -8.27 5.14 -3.30
C LEU A 167 -9.21 6.21 -3.86
N PHE A 168 -9.81 7.02 -2.99
CA PHE A 168 -10.67 8.12 -3.41
C PHE A 168 -9.85 9.18 -4.19
N ALA A 169 -8.67 9.55 -3.69
CA ALA A 169 -7.78 10.49 -4.38
C ALA A 169 -7.33 9.97 -5.76
N VAL A 170 -7.00 8.67 -5.87
CA VAL A 170 -6.68 8.04 -7.16
C VAL A 170 -7.89 8.07 -8.09
N SER A 171 -9.08 7.66 -7.63
CA SER A 171 -10.29 7.62 -8.45
C SER A 171 -10.66 9.02 -8.96
N ASP A 172 -10.62 10.05 -8.09
CA ASP A 172 -10.85 11.45 -8.46
C ASP A 172 -9.92 11.91 -9.59
N LEU A 173 -8.64 11.55 -9.51
CA LEU A 173 -7.67 11.88 -10.56
C LEU A 173 -7.99 11.15 -11.86
N LEU A 174 -8.22 9.83 -11.82
CA LEU A 174 -8.51 9.04 -13.01
C LEU A 174 -9.75 9.56 -13.74
N ASP A 175 -10.80 9.89 -12.99
CA ASP A 175 -12.06 10.43 -13.53
C ASP A 175 -11.86 11.85 -14.12
N SER A 176 -11.13 12.74 -13.44
CA SER A 176 -10.88 14.10 -13.89
C SER A 176 -10.02 14.18 -15.14
N GLU A 177 -8.97 13.35 -15.20
CA GLU A 177 -8.05 13.28 -16.35
C GLU A 177 -8.59 12.38 -17.48
N LYS A 178 -9.64 11.58 -17.21
CA LYS A 178 -10.23 10.60 -18.13
C LYS A 178 -9.20 9.57 -18.64
N VAL A 179 -8.40 9.07 -17.70
CA VAL A 179 -7.36 8.06 -17.96
C VAL A 179 -7.66 6.77 -17.21
N ASP A 180 -7.13 5.66 -17.71
CA ASP A 180 -7.25 4.34 -17.11
C ASP A 180 -5.86 3.81 -16.73
N ILE A 181 -5.37 4.21 -15.56
CA ILE A 181 -4.12 3.70 -14.99
C ILE A 181 -4.49 2.60 -13.98
N PRO A 182 -3.95 1.39 -14.14
CA PRO A 182 -4.26 0.29 -13.24
C PRO A 182 -3.84 0.57 -11.79
N VAL A 183 -4.65 0.06 -10.85
CA VAL A 183 -4.41 0.18 -9.41
C VAL A 183 -4.06 -1.18 -8.84
N MET A 184 -2.99 -1.26 -8.07
CA MET A 184 -2.63 -2.40 -7.23
C MET A 184 -2.76 -2.02 -5.76
N ILE A 185 -3.16 -2.97 -4.91
CA ILE A 185 -3.37 -2.71 -3.48
C ILE A 185 -2.79 -3.85 -2.65
N SER A 186 -1.99 -3.55 -1.63
CA SER A 186 -1.51 -4.57 -0.69
C SER A 186 -1.82 -4.25 0.77
N GLY A 187 -2.40 -5.24 1.45
CA GLY A 187 -2.62 -5.22 2.89
C GLY A 187 -1.43 -5.74 3.67
N THR A 188 -1.30 -5.30 4.89
CA THR A 188 -0.29 -5.78 5.83
C THR A 188 -0.95 -6.45 7.02
N ILE A 189 -0.64 -7.72 7.21
CA ILE A 189 -1.09 -8.51 8.36
C ILE A 189 -0.09 -8.29 9.49
N THR A 190 -0.58 -7.72 10.58
CA THR A 190 0.28 -7.24 11.67
C THR A 190 0.46 -8.22 12.81
N ASP A 191 -0.33 -9.29 12.84
CA ASP A 191 -0.28 -10.28 13.91
C ASP A 191 -0.54 -11.72 13.41
N ALA A 192 -0.33 -12.67 14.32
CA ALA A 192 -0.53 -14.09 14.05
C ALA A 192 -2.02 -14.49 13.93
N SER A 193 -2.97 -13.60 14.23
CA SER A 193 -4.40 -13.85 14.03
C SER A 193 -4.88 -13.60 12.61
N GLY A 194 -4.01 -13.06 11.75
CA GLY A 194 -4.32 -12.79 10.34
C GLY A 194 -5.09 -11.50 10.11
N ARG A 195 -4.90 -10.52 11.00
CA ARG A 195 -5.60 -9.24 10.94
C ARG A 195 -4.67 -8.08 10.61
N THR A 196 -5.23 -7.08 9.96
CA THR A 196 -4.61 -5.76 9.85
C THR A 196 -4.62 -5.06 11.22
N LEU A 197 -3.88 -3.97 11.37
CA LEU A 197 -3.84 -3.20 12.63
C LEU A 197 -5.24 -2.65 13.01
N SER A 198 -6.07 -2.31 12.03
CA SER A 198 -7.46 -1.89 12.25
C SER A 198 -8.42 -3.07 12.55
N GLY A 199 -7.89 -4.29 12.63
CA GLY A 199 -8.61 -5.49 13.10
C GLY A 199 -9.32 -6.31 12.02
N GLN A 200 -9.21 -5.95 10.75
CA GLN A 200 -9.87 -6.67 9.65
C GLN A 200 -9.13 -7.95 9.27
N THR A 201 -9.89 -9.01 8.99
CA THR A 201 -9.38 -10.21 8.33
C THR A 201 -9.01 -9.90 6.87
N VAL A 202 -8.23 -10.79 6.24
CA VAL A 202 -7.81 -10.65 4.83
C VAL A 202 -9.01 -10.58 3.88
N GLU A 203 -10.05 -11.38 4.11
CA GLU A 203 -11.26 -11.36 3.28
C GLU A 203 -12.10 -10.09 3.51
N ALA A 204 -12.19 -9.60 4.75
CA ALA A 204 -12.84 -8.33 5.05
C ALA A 204 -12.10 -7.16 4.40
N PHE A 205 -10.77 -7.16 4.43
CA PHE A 205 -9.94 -6.20 3.71
C PHE A 205 -10.23 -6.24 2.21
N LEU A 206 -10.19 -7.43 1.58
CA LEU A 206 -10.52 -7.61 0.16
C LEU A 206 -11.88 -6.99 -0.20
N HIS A 207 -12.93 -7.29 0.56
CA HIS A 207 -14.25 -6.76 0.29
C HIS A 207 -14.34 -5.24 0.46
N SER A 208 -13.59 -4.68 1.42
CA SER A 208 -13.57 -3.24 1.68
C SER A 208 -13.05 -2.41 0.51
N ILE A 209 -12.16 -2.98 -0.32
CA ILE A 209 -11.45 -2.28 -1.41
C ILE A 209 -11.85 -2.73 -2.81
N SER A 210 -12.67 -3.77 -2.95
CA SER A 210 -13.02 -4.35 -4.26
C SER A 210 -13.82 -3.39 -5.17
N HIS A 211 -14.42 -2.34 -4.60
CA HIS A 211 -15.23 -1.36 -5.35
C HIS A 211 -14.42 -0.59 -6.42
N VAL A 212 -13.10 -0.40 -6.23
CA VAL A 212 -12.23 0.25 -7.22
C VAL A 212 -11.72 -0.69 -8.31
N LYS A 213 -12.11 -1.96 -8.27
CA LYS A 213 -11.72 -3.00 -9.25
C LYS A 213 -10.21 -3.04 -9.50
N PRO A 214 -9.38 -3.22 -8.47
CA PRO A 214 -7.94 -3.24 -8.63
C PRO A 214 -7.52 -4.35 -9.60
N ILE A 215 -6.47 -4.09 -10.40
CA ILE A 215 -5.92 -5.12 -11.29
C ILE A 215 -5.29 -6.27 -10.50
N ALA A 216 -4.68 -5.94 -9.36
CA ALA A 216 -4.07 -6.92 -8.47
C ALA A 216 -4.26 -6.52 -7.00
N ILE A 217 -4.39 -7.53 -6.15
CA ILE A 217 -4.43 -7.37 -4.71
C ILE A 217 -3.40 -8.29 -4.07
N GLY A 218 -2.76 -7.87 -2.98
CA GLY A 218 -1.70 -8.65 -2.36
C GLY A 218 -1.53 -8.42 -0.88
N LEU A 219 -0.49 -9.05 -0.37
CA LEU A 219 0.03 -8.85 0.98
C LEU A 219 1.49 -8.46 0.91
N ASN A 220 1.91 -7.51 1.72
CA ASN A 220 3.31 -7.12 1.83
C ASN A 220 3.72 -6.85 3.28
N CYS A 221 5.02 -6.90 3.53
CA CYS A 221 5.65 -6.51 4.79
C CYS A 221 5.19 -7.33 6.02
N ALA A 222 5.66 -6.93 7.20
CA ALA A 222 5.44 -7.50 8.55
C ALA A 222 5.85 -8.98 8.68
N LEU A 223 5.56 -9.83 7.73
CA LEU A 223 5.75 -11.28 7.78
C LEU A 223 6.82 -11.73 6.78
N GLY A 224 7.54 -12.80 7.14
CA GLY A 224 8.33 -13.58 6.19
C GLY A 224 7.44 -14.49 5.34
N VAL A 225 8.05 -15.18 4.37
CA VAL A 225 7.32 -16.00 3.38
C VAL A 225 6.42 -17.04 4.04
N SER A 226 6.97 -17.83 4.94
CA SER A 226 6.24 -18.94 5.58
C SER A 226 5.08 -18.46 6.45
N GLN A 227 5.25 -17.34 7.17
CA GLN A 227 4.19 -16.76 8.00
C GLN A 227 3.07 -16.12 7.18
N MET A 228 3.39 -15.57 6.00
CA MET A 228 2.41 -14.96 5.09
C MET A 228 1.51 -16.01 4.41
N ARG A 229 2.01 -17.24 4.24
CA ARG A 229 1.35 -18.29 3.44
C ARG A 229 -0.13 -18.55 3.75
N PRO A 230 -0.59 -18.73 5.01
CA PRO A 230 -2.00 -18.98 5.31
C PRO A 230 -2.91 -17.86 4.77
N TRP A 231 -2.54 -16.63 5.05
CA TRP A 231 -3.31 -15.44 4.68
C TRP A 231 -3.31 -15.18 3.18
N LEU A 232 -2.19 -15.47 2.53
CA LEU A 232 -2.09 -15.43 1.06
C LEU A 232 -2.97 -16.50 0.41
N SER A 233 -3.06 -17.69 1.00
CA SER A 233 -3.95 -18.76 0.53
C SER A 233 -5.43 -18.34 0.61
N ASP A 234 -5.83 -17.70 1.70
CA ASP A 234 -7.20 -17.21 1.87
C ASP A 234 -7.52 -16.09 0.87
N LEU A 235 -6.60 -15.12 0.71
CA LEU A 235 -6.73 -14.08 -0.31
C LEU A 235 -6.83 -14.66 -1.72
N SER A 236 -5.99 -15.64 -2.04
CA SER A 236 -5.95 -16.29 -3.34
C SER A 236 -7.26 -16.99 -3.69
N LYS A 237 -7.93 -17.61 -2.72
CA LYS A 237 -9.24 -18.27 -2.92
C LYS A 237 -10.37 -17.26 -3.08
N ALA A 238 -10.32 -16.15 -2.37
CA ALA A 238 -11.37 -15.14 -2.32
C ALA A 238 -11.26 -14.07 -3.42
N SER A 239 -10.10 -13.89 -4.04
CA SER A 239 -9.87 -12.79 -5.01
C SER A 239 -10.21 -13.20 -6.44
N SER A 240 -11.03 -12.39 -7.12
CA SER A 240 -11.33 -12.47 -8.56
C SER A 240 -10.37 -11.65 -9.43
N THR A 241 -9.29 -11.09 -8.86
CA THR A 241 -8.25 -10.34 -9.56
C THR A 241 -6.90 -11.05 -9.45
N TYR A 242 -5.83 -10.49 -10.05
CA TYR A 242 -4.48 -11.01 -9.83
C TYR A 242 -4.10 -10.91 -8.36
N VAL A 243 -3.27 -11.84 -7.88
CA VAL A 243 -2.78 -11.87 -6.50
C VAL A 243 -1.26 -11.77 -6.50
N PHE A 244 -0.73 -10.97 -5.56
CA PHE A 244 0.70 -10.81 -5.38
C PHE A 244 1.15 -10.94 -3.92
N ALA A 245 2.43 -11.20 -3.74
CA ALA A 245 3.05 -11.31 -2.41
C ALA A 245 4.43 -10.67 -2.40
N PHE A 246 4.65 -9.73 -1.49
CA PHE A 246 5.92 -9.07 -1.22
C PHE A 246 6.32 -9.24 0.26
N PRO A 247 6.72 -10.48 0.67
CA PRO A 247 7.14 -10.74 2.05
C PRO A 247 8.48 -10.08 2.36
N ASN A 248 8.79 -9.97 3.65
CA ASN A 248 10.12 -9.61 4.11
C ASN A 248 11.12 -10.76 3.90
N ALA A 249 12.40 -10.45 3.86
CA ALA A 249 13.48 -11.44 3.85
C ALA A 249 13.67 -12.10 5.23
N GLY A 250 12.64 -12.79 5.71
CA GLY A 250 12.51 -13.30 7.07
C GLY A 250 11.86 -12.30 8.02
N LEU A 251 12.05 -12.51 9.32
CA LEU A 251 11.69 -11.56 10.37
C LEU A 251 12.93 -10.76 10.79
N PRO A 252 12.76 -9.53 11.29
CA PRO A 252 13.90 -8.77 11.80
C PRO A 252 14.49 -9.48 13.03
N ASN A 253 15.82 -9.56 13.09
CA ASN A 253 16.56 -10.04 14.25
C ASN A 253 16.57 -8.98 15.37
N GLU A 254 17.26 -9.26 16.48
CA GLU A 254 17.38 -8.36 17.64
C GLU A 254 18.04 -7.00 17.31
N PHE A 255 18.76 -6.91 16.19
CA PHE A 255 19.38 -5.69 15.67
C PHE A 255 18.52 -4.99 14.60
N GLY A 256 17.34 -5.53 14.29
CA GLY A 256 16.47 -5.02 13.24
C GLY A 256 16.91 -5.39 11.82
N GLU A 257 17.86 -6.31 11.67
CA GLU A 257 18.38 -6.79 10.38
C GLU A 257 17.60 -8.01 9.89
N TYR A 258 17.66 -8.26 8.58
CA TYR A 258 16.96 -9.37 7.93
C TYR A 258 17.98 -10.39 7.43
N ASP A 259 17.91 -11.63 7.96
CA ASP A 259 18.93 -12.64 7.79
C ASP A 259 18.59 -13.74 6.75
N GLN A 260 17.35 -13.72 6.21
CA GLN A 260 16.97 -14.72 5.23
C GLN A 260 17.74 -14.52 3.92
N THR A 261 18.46 -15.56 3.48
CA THR A 261 19.24 -15.46 2.25
C THR A 261 18.35 -15.46 1.00
N ALA A 262 18.84 -14.88 -0.10
CA ALA A 262 18.14 -14.80 -1.37
C ALA A 262 17.66 -16.18 -1.88
N ILE A 263 18.47 -17.23 -1.72
CA ILE A 263 18.13 -18.60 -2.14
C ILE A 263 17.06 -19.22 -1.25
N GLN A 264 17.10 -18.99 0.06
CA GLN A 264 16.07 -19.48 0.98
C GLN A 264 14.72 -18.84 0.65
N MET A 265 14.68 -17.50 0.56
CA MET A 265 13.48 -16.76 0.21
C MET A 265 12.90 -17.18 -1.15
N ALA A 266 13.75 -17.31 -2.17
CA ALA A 266 13.32 -17.72 -3.51
C ALA A 266 12.72 -19.14 -3.54
N LYS A 267 13.28 -20.07 -2.77
CA LYS A 267 12.72 -21.43 -2.65
C LYS A 267 11.33 -21.44 -2.02
N GLU A 268 11.13 -20.63 -0.96
CA GLU A 268 9.82 -20.52 -0.29
C GLU A 268 8.78 -19.83 -1.18
N ILE A 269 9.15 -18.74 -1.88
CA ILE A 269 8.26 -18.05 -2.83
C ILE A 269 7.90 -18.96 -4.03
N ARG A 270 8.85 -19.80 -4.47
CA ARG A 270 8.57 -20.79 -5.50
C ARG A 270 7.42 -21.72 -5.13
N GLU A 271 7.28 -22.08 -3.86
CA GLU A 271 6.16 -22.92 -3.41
C GLU A 271 4.82 -22.18 -3.50
N PHE A 272 4.78 -20.84 -3.27
CA PHE A 272 3.57 -20.05 -3.57
C PHE A 272 3.17 -20.15 -5.03
N ALA A 273 4.16 -20.03 -5.93
CA ALA A 273 3.90 -20.11 -7.37
C ALA A 273 3.46 -21.51 -7.80
N LYS A 274 4.10 -22.59 -7.31
CA LYS A 274 3.72 -23.97 -7.61
C LYS A 274 2.31 -24.33 -7.15
N ASP A 275 1.92 -23.80 -5.99
CA ASP A 275 0.58 -24.05 -5.44
C ASP A 275 -0.49 -23.14 -6.09
N GLY A 276 -0.09 -22.33 -7.07
CA GLY A 276 -1.00 -21.45 -7.80
C GLY A 276 -1.62 -20.37 -6.92
N LEU A 277 -0.87 -19.83 -5.95
CA LEU A 277 -1.36 -18.81 -5.04
C LEU A 277 -1.17 -17.39 -5.58
N VAL A 278 -0.21 -17.17 -6.48
CA VAL A 278 0.24 -15.84 -6.89
C VAL A 278 0.34 -15.68 -8.41
N ASN A 279 0.22 -14.44 -8.86
CA ASN A 279 0.47 -13.99 -10.23
C ASN A 279 1.73 -13.12 -10.31
N LEU A 280 2.01 -12.32 -9.26
CA LEU A 280 3.20 -11.49 -9.15
C LEU A 280 3.90 -11.81 -7.82
N VAL A 281 5.21 -11.73 -7.83
CA VAL A 281 6.04 -11.97 -6.64
C VAL A 281 7.15 -10.95 -6.56
N GLY A 282 7.56 -10.65 -5.35
CA GLY A 282 8.64 -9.72 -5.07
C GLY A 282 9.09 -9.85 -3.62
N GLY A 283 9.50 -8.76 -3.04
CA GLY A 283 9.87 -8.72 -1.64
C GLY A 283 9.78 -7.31 -1.07
N CYS A 284 9.72 -7.21 0.26
CA CYS A 284 9.65 -5.96 1.01
C CYS A 284 10.95 -5.75 1.81
N CYS A 285 10.87 -5.58 3.13
CA CYS A 285 12.03 -5.29 3.96
C CYS A 285 13.10 -6.38 3.88
N GLY A 286 14.37 -5.97 3.86
CA GLY A 286 15.52 -6.87 3.76
C GLY A 286 15.80 -7.42 2.37
N THR A 287 14.92 -7.21 1.37
CA THR A 287 15.15 -7.71 0.02
C THR A 287 16.09 -6.79 -0.78
N THR A 288 17.01 -7.41 -1.48
CA THR A 288 18.04 -6.78 -2.31
C THR A 288 17.90 -7.22 -3.77
N PRO A 289 18.63 -6.63 -4.73
CA PRO A 289 18.67 -7.12 -6.10
C PRO A 289 19.02 -8.62 -6.21
N LYS A 290 19.87 -9.15 -5.30
CA LYS A 290 20.19 -10.58 -5.24
C LYS A 290 18.95 -11.44 -4.93
N HIS A 291 18.09 -10.96 -4.05
CA HIS A 291 16.82 -11.64 -3.74
C HIS A 291 15.90 -11.66 -4.95
N ILE A 292 15.71 -10.51 -5.61
CA ILE A 292 14.85 -10.40 -6.80
C ILE A 292 15.37 -11.29 -7.92
N LYS A 293 16.68 -11.31 -8.16
CA LYS A 293 17.30 -12.22 -9.15
C LYS A 293 17.00 -13.68 -8.85
N ALA A 294 17.20 -14.09 -7.59
CA ALA A 294 16.93 -15.47 -7.18
C ALA A 294 15.45 -15.83 -7.31
N ILE A 295 14.54 -14.94 -6.91
CA ILE A 295 13.09 -15.13 -7.05
C ILE A 295 12.72 -15.28 -8.52
N SER A 296 13.13 -14.37 -9.39
CA SER A 296 12.88 -14.40 -10.83
C SER A 296 13.33 -15.73 -11.44
N ASP A 297 14.57 -16.16 -11.14
CA ASP A 297 15.10 -17.42 -11.66
C ASP A 297 14.34 -18.68 -11.19
N HIS A 298 13.74 -18.63 -9.99
CA HIS A 298 13.00 -19.75 -9.42
C HIS A 298 11.55 -19.86 -9.90
N VAL A 299 10.93 -18.74 -10.35
CA VAL A 299 9.51 -18.72 -10.73
C VAL A 299 9.25 -18.63 -12.23
N LYS A 300 10.19 -18.19 -13.04
CA LYS A 300 10.04 -17.89 -14.49
C LYS A 300 9.37 -18.97 -15.35
N ASN A 301 9.45 -20.24 -14.93
CA ASN A 301 8.88 -21.38 -15.67
C ASN A 301 7.65 -21.99 -14.98
N ILE A 302 7.07 -21.30 -14.00
CA ILE A 302 5.89 -21.79 -13.28
C ILE A 302 4.66 -21.09 -13.84
N THR A 303 3.61 -21.86 -14.08
CA THR A 303 2.33 -21.31 -14.54
C THR A 303 1.73 -20.41 -13.47
N PRO A 304 1.36 -19.16 -13.79
CA PRO A 304 0.73 -18.26 -12.83
C PRO A 304 -0.61 -18.81 -12.30
N ARG A 305 -1.02 -18.29 -11.15
CA ARG A 305 -2.33 -18.54 -10.55
C ARG A 305 -3.44 -18.31 -11.59
N LYS A 306 -4.37 -19.26 -11.68
CA LYS A 306 -5.61 -19.07 -12.42
C LYS A 306 -6.60 -18.29 -11.56
N ILE A 307 -7.16 -17.22 -12.10
CA ILE A 307 -8.19 -16.44 -11.40
C ILE A 307 -9.42 -17.32 -11.24
N PRO A 308 -9.91 -17.55 -10.01
CA PRO A 308 -11.09 -18.37 -9.79
C PRO A 308 -12.36 -17.64 -10.28
N ASN A 309 -13.34 -18.41 -10.73
CA ASN A 309 -14.66 -17.89 -11.01
C ASN A 309 -15.44 -17.80 -9.68
N ILE A 310 -15.51 -16.61 -9.11
CA ILE A 310 -16.20 -16.37 -7.84
C ILE A 310 -17.61 -15.86 -8.15
N PRO A 311 -18.65 -16.50 -7.62
CA PRO A 311 -20.03 -16.03 -7.79
C PRO A 311 -20.21 -14.60 -7.25
N ASN A 312 -20.97 -13.80 -7.95
CA ASN A 312 -21.25 -12.43 -7.55
C ASN A 312 -22.32 -12.40 -6.45
N TYR A 313 -21.89 -12.50 -5.20
CA TYR A 313 -22.72 -12.38 -4.02
C TYR A 313 -22.67 -10.96 -3.45
N THR A 314 -23.66 -10.63 -2.59
CA THR A 314 -23.59 -9.41 -1.78
C THR A 314 -22.57 -9.62 -0.66
N ASN A 315 -21.50 -8.86 -0.71
CA ASN A 315 -20.42 -8.88 0.27
C ASN A 315 -20.44 -7.59 1.10
N LEU A 316 -20.47 -7.73 2.40
CA LEU A 316 -20.35 -6.65 3.36
C LEU A 316 -19.08 -6.86 4.19
N SER A 317 -18.46 -5.76 4.60
CA SER A 317 -17.20 -5.81 5.35
C SER A 317 -17.29 -4.97 6.62
N GLY A 318 -17.09 -5.61 7.74
CA GLY A 318 -16.73 -5.02 9.01
C GLY A 318 -15.30 -5.44 9.36
N LEU A 319 -15.07 -5.90 10.60
CA LEU A 319 -13.84 -6.61 10.97
C LEU A 319 -13.79 -8.00 10.34
N GLU A 320 -14.96 -8.61 10.21
CA GLU A 320 -15.19 -9.89 9.53
C GLU A 320 -15.96 -9.66 8.22
N PRO A 321 -15.80 -10.53 7.22
CA PRO A 321 -16.64 -10.51 6.03
C PRO A 321 -18.02 -11.06 6.32
N LEU A 322 -19.04 -10.53 5.66
CA LEU A 322 -20.36 -11.11 5.56
C LEU A 322 -20.76 -11.29 4.10
N THR A 323 -20.79 -12.52 3.64
CA THR A 323 -21.25 -12.89 2.28
C THR A 323 -22.65 -13.44 2.34
N ILE A 324 -23.61 -12.76 1.71
CA ILE A 324 -25.01 -13.18 1.63
C ILE A 324 -25.16 -14.06 0.39
N ARG A 325 -25.46 -15.34 0.61
CA ARG A 325 -25.57 -16.38 -0.44
C ARG A 325 -27.02 -16.85 -0.55
N PRO A 326 -27.43 -17.52 -1.64
CA PRO A 326 -28.77 -18.08 -1.76
C PRO A 326 -29.17 -19.05 -0.64
N GLU A 327 -28.19 -19.77 -0.09
CA GLU A 327 -28.35 -20.71 1.01
C GLU A 327 -28.22 -20.10 2.40
N SER A 328 -27.91 -18.80 2.48
CA SER A 328 -27.81 -18.10 3.77
C SER A 328 -29.19 -18.05 4.47
N ASN A 329 -29.14 -18.17 5.80
CA ASN A 329 -30.34 -17.87 6.59
C ASN A 329 -30.70 -16.38 6.47
N PHE A 330 -31.90 -16.04 6.94
CA PHE A 330 -32.32 -14.63 6.98
C PHE A 330 -31.27 -13.75 7.68
N VAL A 331 -30.82 -12.73 6.96
CA VAL A 331 -29.84 -11.76 7.46
C VAL A 331 -30.56 -10.50 7.91
N ASN A 332 -30.47 -10.18 9.20
CA ASN A 332 -31.03 -8.97 9.75
C ASN A 332 -29.91 -7.91 9.90
N ILE A 333 -30.06 -6.81 9.19
CA ILE A 333 -29.10 -5.69 9.23
C ILE A 333 -29.75 -4.57 10.05
N GLY A 334 -29.17 -4.29 11.24
CA GLY A 334 -29.54 -3.14 12.06
C GLY A 334 -28.94 -1.86 11.50
N GLU A 335 -29.71 -0.77 11.51
CA GLU A 335 -29.23 0.55 11.12
C GLU A 335 -29.68 1.61 12.14
N ARG A 336 -28.97 2.73 12.22
CA ARG A 336 -29.22 3.82 13.20
C ARG A 336 -29.96 5.01 12.60
N THR A 337 -30.10 5.06 11.30
CA THR A 337 -30.71 6.18 10.54
C THR A 337 -32.22 6.06 10.38
N ASN A 338 -32.85 5.08 11.01
CA ASN A 338 -34.30 4.86 10.92
C ASN A 338 -35.05 5.88 11.77
N VAL A 339 -35.72 6.82 11.09
CA VAL A 339 -36.53 7.87 11.72
C VAL A 339 -37.68 7.27 12.55
N THR A 340 -38.18 6.09 12.18
CA THR A 340 -39.27 5.42 12.90
C THR A 340 -38.74 4.70 14.15
N GLY A 341 -37.60 4.05 14.06
CA GLY A 341 -36.99 3.27 15.14
C GLY A 341 -36.23 4.10 16.20
N SER A 342 -35.76 5.30 15.85
CA SER A 342 -35.00 6.16 16.76
C SER A 342 -35.71 7.48 17.06
N SER A 343 -36.21 7.63 18.28
CA SER A 343 -36.86 8.89 18.70
C SER A 343 -35.90 10.08 18.74
N ILE A 344 -34.63 9.84 19.06
CA ILE A 344 -33.59 10.86 19.07
C ILE A 344 -33.31 11.32 17.65
N PHE A 345 -33.00 10.39 16.74
CA PHE A 345 -32.72 10.68 15.35
C PHE A 345 -33.90 11.44 14.70
N ARG A 346 -35.13 10.96 14.90
CA ARG A 346 -36.36 11.63 14.41
C ARG A 346 -36.50 13.09 14.87
N LYS A 347 -36.23 13.37 16.15
CA LYS A 347 -36.29 14.75 16.67
C LYS A 347 -35.23 15.63 16.01
N LEU A 348 -34.02 15.10 15.81
CA LEU A 348 -32.93 15.85 15.19
C LEU A 348 -33.23 16.14 13.71
N ILE A 349 -33.75 15.18 12.95
CA ILE A 349 -34.20 15.39 11.57
C ILE A 349 -35.34 16.38 11.47
N LYS A 350 -36.38 16.29 12.35
CA LYS A 350 -37.49 17.21 12.36
C LYS A 350 -37.08 18.65 12.68
N ASN A 351 -36.03 18.84 13.45
CA ASN A 351 -35.49 20.13 13.84
C ASN A 351 -34.34 20.60 12.91
N GLU A 352 -34.12 19.90 11.79
CA GLU A 352 -33.08 20.19 10.80
C GLU A 352 -31.65 20.22 11.39
N ASN A 353 -31.45 19.57 12.54
CA ASN A 353 -30.12 19.47 13.19
C ASN A 353 -29.34 18.28 12.63
N TYR A 354 -28.89 18.39 11.37
CA TYR A 354 -28.27 17.32 10.62
C TYR A 354 -26.91 16.91 11.19
N GLU A 355 -26.14 17.87 11.72
CA GLU A 355 -24.84 17.57 12.34
C GLU A 355 -24.98 16.60 13.51
N LYS A 356 -25.90 16.88 14.44
CA LYS A 356 -26.18 15.95 15.55
C LYS A 356 -26.87 14.67 15.08
N ALA A 357 -27.68 14.72 14.03
CA ALA A 357 -28.27 13.54 13.45
C ALA A 357 -27.20 12.57 12.90
N LEU A 358 -26.18 13.11 12.20
CA LEU A 358 -25.05 12.32 11.70
C LEU A 358 -24.24 11.69 12.84
N SER A 359 -24.13 12.36 13.99
CA SER A 359 -23.44 11.76 15.15
C SER A 359 -24.20 10.58 15.79
N VAL A 360 -25.50 10.46 15.52
CA VAL A 360 -26.33 9.31 15.94
C VAL A 360 -26.24 8.16 14.94
N ALA A 361 -26.08 8.50 13.64
CA ALA A 361 -25.95 7.54 12.56
C ALA A 361 -24.61 6.81 12.61
#